data_d43a712288f6fd354f39aa34928056d8
#
_entry.id   d43a712288f6fd354f39aa34928056d8
#
_cell.length_a   1.000
_cell.length_b   1.000
_cell.length_c   1.000
_cell.angle_alpha   90.00
_cell.angle_beta   90.00
_cell.angle_gamma   90.00
#
_symmetry.space_group_name_H-M   'P 1'
#
loop_
_entity.id
_entity.type
_entity.pdbx_description
1 polymer ?
#
loop_
_entity_poly.entity_id
_entity_poly.type
_entity_poly.pdbx_seq_one_letter_code
_entity_poly.pdbx_strand_id
1 'polypeptide(L)'
;MNKKMMISLLTTLTLTSFTGVAAQETSKQGWVKENGFWYFYQNQKPVMKQWQGNYYLKADGKMAEKEWIYDPDYQGWYYLKSDGTYAYSTWQGNFYLNPNGKMALAEWVYDESYKAWYYLKGNGIYARSEWQKDYYLKADGKMANSEWVQSTFENAWYYLKADGSYARNEWEGSYYLKSNGKMANSEWIFDQTYQAWYYLKGNGAYAHDEEIDGYYLESNGKMRESEEAHLRRELDNSVQSQRKQYEKKALEKAIQWLESEDSITINDDFAKRLYQYGSTEQGKHQENISALNILSKELLKANQKEIGAISNTLLAKYNLRTMPEDMKQSLSLYAASLINSVRQQMKLSPVKVTDTMVTIAEKIAKEYIHDGRFIADGKGHDAYAINKVVEQYGILTSQDQSKENGKQYFENAISTDFQNKDYFTIRAELREAILIFLFNGMEYDHAQSIAGVNFGNTYQNQYFAVGLGASGHFIQVEDSYIEKQGSLPFSKVEISQKVRTDYEQKVIQRLKEQLASLQ
;
A
#
# COMPACT_ATOMS: atom_id res chain seq x y z
N MET A 1 -16.68 -24.31 -31.80
CA MET A 1 -17.33 -24.69 -33.09
C MET A 1 -17.00 -23.63 -34.14
N ASN A 2 -16.58 -24.14 -35.30
CA ASN A 2 -16.38 -23.46 -36.59
C ASN A 2 -15.24 -22.43 -36.74
N LYS A 3 -14.10 -22.98 -37.17
CA LYS A 3 -13.12 -22.32 -38.03
C LYS A 3 -13.76 -21.94 -39.37
N LYS A 4 -13.59 -20.71 -39.83
CA LYS A 4 -13.68 -20.39 -41.26
C LYS A 4 -12.42 -19.66 -41.68
N MET A 5 -11.73 -20.31 -42.58
CA MET A 5 -10.60 -19.90 -43.41
C MET A 5 -10.91 -18.60 -44.14
N MET A 6 -10.00 -17.64 -44.13
CA MET A 6 -9.98 -16.56 -45.13
C MET A 6 -8.89 -16.82 -46.15
N ILE A 7 -9.31 -16.97 -47.39
CA ILE A 7 -8.49 -17.14 -48.57
C ILE A 7 -7.98 -15.77 -49.03
N SER A 8 -6.66 -15.67 -49.23
CA SER A 8 -6.01 -14.53 -49.87
C SER A 8 -6.24 -14.57 -51.37
N LEU A 9 -6.79 -13.51 -51.95
CA LEU A 9 -6.80 -13.30 -53.40
C LEU A 9 -5.72 -12.28 -53.75
N LEU A 10 -4.63 -12.78 -54.36
CA LEU A 10 -3.70 -11.95 -55.13
C LEU A 10 -4.33 -11.72 -56.49
N THR A 11 -4.55 -10.47 -56.88
CA THR A 11 -4.82 -10.10 -58.27
C THR A 11 -3.64 -9.31 -58.82
N THR A 12 -3.02 -9.86 -59.84
CA THR A 12 -2.02 -9.30 -60.69
C THR A 12 -2.61 -8.12 -61.51
N LEU A 13 -1.96 -6.95 -61.46
CA LEU A 13 -2.27 -5.83 -62.36
C LEU A 13 -1.34 -5.83 -63.55
N THR A 14 -1.90 -5.95 -64.75
CA THR A 14 -1.25 -5.63 -66.04
C THR A 14 -1.32 -4.13 -66.28
N LEU A 15 -0.16 -3.54 -66.65
CA LEU A 15 -0.08 -2.13 -67.10
C LEU A 15 -0.66 -1.98 -68.52
N THR A 16 -1.60 -1.03 -68.66
CA THR A 16 -1.81 -0.32 -69.94
C THR A 16 -1.85 1.16 -69.67
N SER A 17 -0.96 1.87 -70.39
CA SER A 17 -0.82 3.32 -70.39
C SER A 17 -2.00 4.01 -71.06
N PHE A 18 -2.65 4.96 -70.38
CA PHE A 18 -3.38 6.07 -71.03
C PHE A 18 -3.27 7.34 -70.20
N THR A 19 -2.88 8.42 -70.88
CA THR A 19 -2.75 9.78 -70.40
C THR A 19 -4.14 10.42 -70.20
N GLY A 20 -4.37 11.00 -69.01
CA GLY A 20 -5.57 11.79 -68.76
C GLY A 20 -5.64 12.14 -67.27
N VAL A 21 -5.20 13.37 -66.94
CA VAL A 21 -5.23 13.88 -65.57
C VAL A 21 -6.66 14.15 -65.15
N ALA A 22 -7.21 13.32 -64.30
CA ALA A 22 -8.22 13.68 -63.34
C ALA A 22 -7.81 12.99 -62.04
N ALA A 23 -7.52 13.75 -60.99
CA ALA A 23 -7.28 13.23 -59.67
C ALA A 23 -8.54 12.49 -59.20
N GLN A 24 -8.60 11.20 -59.43
CA GLN A 24 -9.63 10.35 -58.88
C GLN A 24 -9.25 10.18 -57.40
N GLU A 25 -9.98 10.88 -56.52
CA GLU A 25 -9.96 10.58 -55.09
C GLU A 25 -10.30 9.09 -54.94
N THR A 26 -9.27 8.28 -54.75
CA THR A 26 -9.46 6.86 -54.45
C THR A 26 -10.27 6.77 -53.17
N SER A 27 -11.51 6.32 -53.29
CA SER A 27 -12.40 6.13 -52.14
C SER A 27 -11.72 5.18 -51.15
N LYS A 28 -11.32 5.71 -50.00
CA LYS A 28 -10.63 4.91 -48.96
C LYS A 28 -11.64 3.99 -48.31
N GLN A 29 -11.34 2.70 -48.32
CA GLN A 29 -12.15 1.67 -47.70
C GLN A 29 -11.24 0.56 -47.12
N GLY A 30 -11.54 0.08 -45.94
CA GLY A 30 -10.72 -0.95 -45.27
C GLY A 30 -9.42 -0.38 -44.68
N TRP A 31 -8.42 -1.22 -44.53
CA TRP A 31 -7.12 -0.85 -43.97
C TRP A 31 -6.27 -0.04 -44.98
N VAL A 32 -5.84 1.13 -44.55
CA VAL A 32 -5.01 2.04 -45.34
C VAL A 32 -3.86 2.54 -44.49
N LYS A 33 -2.63 2.52 -45.02
CA LYS A 33 -1.44 3.05 -44.34
C LYS A 33 -1.14 4.47 -44.85
N GLU A 34 -1.13 5.44 -43.95
CA GLU A 34 -0.87 6.86 -44.25
C GLU A 34 0.16 7.45 -43.29
N ASN A 35 1.16 8.12 -43.83
CA ASN A 35 2.22 8.76 -43.02
C ASN A 35 2.87 7.80 -41.99
N GLY A 36 2.98 6.53 -42.34
CA GLY A 36 3.57 5.50 -41.46
C GLY A 36 2.58 4.84 -40.49
N PHE A 37 1.35 5.31 -40.37
CA PHE A 37 0.32 4.79 -39.47
C PHE A 37 -0.78 4.06 -40.23
N TRP A 38 -1.37 3.03 -39.59
CA TRP A 38 -2.53 2.32 -40.12
C TRP A 38 -3.83 2.97 -39.65
N TYR A 39 -4.78 3.10 -40.59
CA TYR A 39 -6.16 3.55 -40.40
C TYR A 39 -7.11 2.51 -40.97
N PHE A 40 -8.31 2.41 -40.41
CA PHE A 40 -9.39 1.65 -41.03
C PHE A 40 -10.50 2.56 -41.46
N TYR A 41 -10.81 2.53 -42.73
CA TYR A 41 -11.87 3.39 -43.34
C TYR A 41 -13.15 2.59 -43.54
N GLN A 42 -14.25 3.14 -43.09
CA GLN A 42 -15.61 2.67 -43.37
C GLN A 42 -16.44 3.83 -43.91
N ASN A 43 -17.09 3.61 -45.04
CA ASN A 43 -17.84 4.68 -45.75
C ASN A 43 -16.99 5.95 -45.97
N GLN A 44 -15.72 5.76 -46.35
CA GLN A 44 -14.75 6.83 -46.64
C GLN A 44 -14.34 7.67 -45.43
N LYS A 45 -14.76 7.30 -44.22
CA LYS A 45 -14.38 7.97 -42.96
C LYS A 45 -13.50 7.04 -42.12
N PRO A 46 -12.47 7.57 -41.43
CA PRO A 46 -11.69 6.76 -40.53
C PRO A 46 -12.54 6.34 -39.33
N VAL A 47 -12.47 5.09 -39.01
CA VAL A 47 -13.02 4.54 -37.78
C VAL A 47 -12.19 5.02 -36.61
N MET A 48 -12.84 5.40 -35.50
CA MET A 48 -12.18 5.98 -34.32
C MET A 48 -12.80 5.43 -33.03
N LYS A 49 -11.97 5.30 -31.99
CA LYS A 49 -12.35 4.87 -30.64
C LYS A 49 -13.11 3.54 -30.61
N GLN A 50 -12.73 2.58 -31.47
CA GLN A 50 -13.40 1.27 -31.48
C GLN A 50 -12.51 0.17 -32.05
N TRP A 51 -12.93 -1.05 -31.83
CA TRP A 51 -12.29 -2.25 -32.33
C TRP A 51 -12.69 -2.55 -33.78
N GLN A 52 -11.69 -2.95 -34.55
CA GLN A 52 -11.88 -3.54 -35.86
C GLN A 52 -11.21 -4.92 -35.88
N GLY A 53 -11.97 -5.95 -35.59
CA GLY A 53 -11.41 -7.28 -35.35
C GLY A 53 -10.49 -7.27 -34.13
N ASN A 54 -9.22 -7.61 -34.33
CA ASN A 54 -8.21 -7.68 -33.26
C ASN A 54 -7.44 -6.35 -33.09
N TYR A 55 -7.83 -5.28 -33.76
CA TYR A 55 -7.12 -4.00 -33.78
C TYR A 55 -7.98 -2.90 -33.18
N TYR A 56 -7.38 -1.98 -32.46
CA TYR A 56 -8.08 -0.83 -31.89
C TYR A 56 -7.70 0.47 -32.63
N LEU A 57 -8.71 1.22 -33.04
CA LEU A 57 -8.54 2.53 -33.66
C LEU A 57 -8.70 3.61 -32.58
N LYS A 58 -7.65 4.44 -32.40
CA LYS A 58 -7.62 5.51 -31.40
C LYS A 58 -8.53 6.69 -31.76
N ALA A 59 -8.58 7.69 -30.88
CA ALA A 59 -9.38 8.89 -31.11
C ALA A 59 -8.95 9.71 -32.34
N ASP A 60 -7.69 9.58 -32.78
CA ASP A 60 -7.14 10.19 -33.98
C ASP A 60 -7.25 9.28 -35.23
N GLY A 61 -7.94 8.15 -35.09
CA GLY A 61 -8.16 7.17 -36.14
C GLY A 61 -6.99 6.24 -36.41
N LYS A 62 -5.83 6.44 -35.76
CA LYS A 62 -4.68 5.56 -35.93
C LYS A 62 -4.88 4.23 -35.19
N MET A 63 -4.42 3.16 -35.81
CA MET A 63 -4.32 1.87 -35.16
C MET A 63 -3.35 1.97 -33.98
N ALA A 64 -3.77 1.48 -32.83
CA ALA A 64 -2.93 1.41 -31.64
C ALA A 64 -1.88 0.29 -31.80
N GLU A 65 -0.63 0.56 -31.39
CA GLU A 65 0.46 -0.42 -31.38
C GLU A 65 1.45 -0.14 -30.25
N LYS A 66 1.95 -1.18 -29.60
CA LYS A 66 2.90 -1.10 -28.47
C LYS A 66 2.42 -0.21 -27.32
N GLU A 67 1.12 -0.18 -27.08
CA GLU A 67 0.54 0.70 -26.07
C GLU A 67 -0.65 0.05 -25.35
N TRP A 68 -0.94 0.58 -24.16
CA TRP A 68 -2.13 0.22 -23.40
C TRP A 68 -3.31 1.10 -23.78
N ILE A 69 -4.47 0.47 -23.98
CA ILE A 69 -5.73 1.16 -24.28
C ILE A 69 -6.74 0.77 -23.19
N TYR A 70 -7.38 1.78 -22.60
CA TYR A 70 -8.57 1.56 -21.80
C TYR A 70 -9.80 1.69 -22.69
N ASP A 71 -10.58 0.63 -22.73
CA ASP A 71 -11.84 0.60 -23.45
C ASP A 71 -13.01 0.80 -22.47
N PRO A 72 -13.76 1.91 -22.55
CA PRO A 72 -14.86 2.20 -21.65
C PRO A 72 -16.08 1.29 -21.89
N ASP A 73 -16.29 0.79 -23.11
CA ASP A 73 -17.43 -0.06 -23.45
C ASP A 73 -17.26 -1.44 -22.84
N TYR A 74 -16.03 -1.97 -22.87
CA TYR A 74 -15.68 -3.23 -22.22
C TYR A 74 -15.19 -3.03 -20.78
N GLN A 75 -15.04 -1.80 -20.29
CA GLN A 75 -14.55 -1.46 -18.95
C GLN A 75 -13.25 -2.20 -18.60
N GLY A 76 -12.24 -2.11 -19.50
CA GLY A 76 -11.01 -2.86 -19.31
C GLY A 76 -9.82 -2.33 -20.09
N TRP A 77 -8.64 -2.66 -19.58
CA TRP A 77 -7.39 -2.37 -20.23
C TRP A 77 -6.99 -3.50 -21.19
N TYR A 78 -6.47 -3.13 -22.35
CA TYR A 78 -5.94 -4.02 -23.39
C TYR A 78 -4.55 -3.54 -23.79
N TYR A 79 -3.67 -4.46 -24.13
CA TYR A 79 -2.35 -4.12 -24.68
C TYR A 79 -2.29 -4.48 -26.17
N LEU A 80 -1.97 -3.51 -27.00
CA LEU A 80 -1.77 -3.70 -28.43
C LEU A 80 -0.31 -3.96 -28.70
N LYS A 81 -0.02 -5.09 -29.36
CA LYS A 81 1.34 -5.52 -29.73
C LYS A 81 1.91 -4.68 -30.88
N SER A 82 3.15 -4.94 -31.25
CA SER A 82 3.83 -4.25 -32.36
C SER A 82 3.19 -4.48 -33.73
N ASP A 83 2.41 -5.53 -33.88
CA ASP A 83 1.64 -5.84 -35.08
C ASP A 83 0.22 -5.21 -35.04
N GLY A 84 -0.11 -4.45 -34.00
CA GLY A 84 -1.40 -3.82 -33.77
C GLY A 84 -2.46 -4.74 -33.20
N THR A 85 -2.22 -6.05 -33.07
CA THR A 85 -3.19 -6.97 -32.48
C THR A 85 -3.14 -6.92 -30.95
N TYR A 86 -4.28 -7.12 -30.29
CA TYR A 86 -4.27 -7.18 -28.84
C TYR A 86 -3.57 -8.45 -28.32
N ALA A 87 -2.90 -8.31 -27.19
CA ALA A 87 -2.33 -9.43 -26.45
C ALA A 87 -3.42 -10.16 -25.67
N TYR A 88 -3.31 -11.48 -25.54
CA TYR A 88 -4.20 -12.32 -24.74
C TYR A 88 -3.47 -13.55 -24.22
N SER A 89 -3.94 -14.11 -23.12
CA SER A 89 -3.32 -15.26 -22.44
C SER A 89 -1.80 -15.10 -22.29
N THR A 90 -1.35 -13.91 -21.89
CA THR A 90 0.09 -13.59 -21.84
C THR A 90 0.39 -12.45 -20.88
N TRP A 91 1.63 -12.38 -20.49
CA TRP A 91 2.16 -11.29 -19.65
C TRP A 91 2.64 -10.11 -20.50
N GLN A 92 2.32 -8.91 -20.02
CA GLN A 92 2.93 -7.68 -20.47
C GLN A 92 3.53 -6.94 -19.27
N GLY A 93 4.82 -7.14 -19.05
CA GLY A 93 5.47 -6.70 -17.82
C GLY A 93 4.88 -7.39 -16.59
N ASN A 94 4.35 -6.61 -15.66
CA ASN A 94 3.73 -7.12 -14.44
C ASN A 94 2.22 -7.40 -14.55
N PHE A 95 1.64 -7.28 -15.73
CA PHE A 95 0.21 -7.40 -16.00
C PHE A 95 -0.08 -8.65 -16.84
N TYR A 96 -1.17 -9.31 -16.55
CA TYR A 96 -1.63 -10.45 -17.34
C TYR A 96 -2.85 -10.08 -18.16
N LEU A 97 -2.83 -10.48 -19.43
CA LEU A 97 -3.97 -10.34 -20.32
C LEU A 97 -4.72 -11.67 -20.37
N ASN A 98 -5.98 -11.66 -19.97
CA ASN A 98 -6.87 -12.80 -20.00
C ASN A 98 -7.09 -13.36 -21.44
N PRO A 99 -7.67 -14.55 -21.62
CA PRO A 99 -7.97 -15.09 -22.95
C PRO A 99 -8.82 -14.18 -23.84
N ASN A 100 -9.58 -13.27 -23.24
CA ASN A 100 -10.37 -12.26 -23.96
C ASN A 100 -9.59 -10.96 -24.24
N GLY A 101 -8.29 -10.91 -23.89
CA GLY A 101 -7.41 -9.75 -24.05
C GLY A 101 -7.52 -8.69 -22.96
N LYS A 102 -8.49 -8.80 -22.05
CA LYS A 102 -8.65 -7.84 -20.95
C LYS A 102 -7.60 -8.08 -19.87
N MET A 103 -7.05 -7.00 -19.33
CA MET A 103 -6.12 -7.09 -18.20
C MET A 103 -6.82 -7.69 -16.98
N ALA A 104 -6.21 -8.68 -16.40
CA ALA A 104 -6.68 -9.32 -15.17
C ALA A 104 -6.61 -8.38 -13.97
N LEU A 105 -7.68 -8.30 -13.18
CA LEU A 105 -7.81 -7.42 -12.02
C LEU A 105 -8.50 -8.16 -10.86
N ALA A 106 -7.87 -8.16 -9.70
CA ALA A 106 -8.39 -8.75 -8.46
C ALA A 106 -8.86 -10.21 -8.63
N GLU A 107 -8.09 -11.01 -9.38
CA GLU A 107 -8.46 -12.38 -9.72
C GLU A 107 -7.25 -13.32 -9.77
N TRP A 108 -7.53 -14.63 -9.62
CA TRP A 108 -6.55 -15.69 -9.82
C TRP A 108 -6.47 -16.08 -11.28
N VAL A 109 -5.24 -16.24 -11.77
CA VAL A 109 -4.95 -16.69 -13.12
C VAL A 109 -4.00 -17.88 -13.08
N TYR A 110 -4.37 -18.97 -13.78
CA TYR A 110 -3.46 -20.06 -14.04
C TYR A 110 -2.73 -19.83 -15.35
N ASP A 111 -1.40 -19.74 -15.29
CA ASP A 111 -0.58 -19.60 -16.49
C ASP A 111 -0.08 -20.98 -16.96
N GLU A 112 -0.53 -21.41 -18.13
CA GLU A 112 -0.17 -22.69 -18.73
C GLU A 112 1.33 -22.79 -19.07
N SER A 113 1.97 -21.69 -19.40
CA SER A 113 3.40 -21.65 -19.77
C SER A 113 4.29 -21.87 -18.55
N TYR A 114 3.90 -21.30 -17.42
CA TYR A 114 4.63 -21.41 -16.16
C TYR A 114 4.11 -22.54 -15.26
N LYS A 115 2.97 -23.18 -15.65
CA LYS A 115 2.29 -24.23 -14.87
C LYS A 115 2.07 -23.80 -13.40
N ALA A 116 1.61 -22.55 -13.20
CA ALA A 116 1.48 -21.94 -11.89
C ALA A 116 0.29 -20.98 -11.81
N TRP A 117 -0.27 -20.88 -10.60
CA TRP A 117 -1.25 -19.86 -10.27
C TRP A 117 -0.58 -18.55 -9.87
N TYR A 118 -1.16 -17.44 -10.31
CA TYR A 118 -0.84 -16.07 -9.95
C TYR A 118 -2.08 -15.34 -9.48
N TYR A 119 -1.92 -14.37 -8.61
CA TYR A 119 -3.00 -13.46 -8.24
C TYR A 119 -2.72 -12.06 -8.74
N LEU A 120 -3.62 -11.51 -9.55
CA LEU A 120 -3.54 -10.14 -10.03
C LEU A 120 -4.32 -9.24 -9.05
N LYS A 121 -3.65 -8.23 -8.51
CA LYS A 121 -4.26 -7.26 -7.59
C LYS A 121 -5.24 -6.33 -8.29
N GLY A 122 -5.99 -5.52 -7.54
CA GLY A 122 -6.96 -4.57 -8.11
C GLY A 122 -6.34 -3.52 -9.05
N ASN A 123 -5.03 -3.30 -8.95
CA ASN A 123 -4.27 -2.45 -9.87
C ASN A 123 -3.66 -3.22 -11.07
N GLY A 124 -3.96 -4.49 -11.21
CA GLY A 124 -3.49 -5.36 -12.29
C GLY A 124 -2.08 -5.94 -12.11
N ILE A 125 -1.32 -5.49 -11.11
CA ILE A 125 0.01 -6.04 -10.83
C ILE A 125 -0.13 -7.36 -10.08
N TYR A 126 0.65 -8.36 -10.47
CA TYR A 126 0.62 -9.64 -9.75
C TYR A 126 1.16 -9.53 -8.32
N ALA A 127 0.55 -10.26 -7.42
CA ALA A 127 0.98 -10.39 -6.03
C ALA A 127 2.30 -11.16 -5.94
N ARG A 128 3.19 -10.79 -5.02
CA ARG A 128 4.45 -11.47 -4.76
C ARG A 128 4.94 -11.23 -3.34
N SER A 129 5.55 -12.26 -2.75
CA SER A 129 6.01 -12.26 -1.35
C SER A 129 4.90 -11.83 -0.38
N GLU A 130 3.65 -12.20 -0.65
CA GLU A 130 2.48 -11.80 0.12
C GLU A 130 1.42 -12.91 0.17
N TRP A 131 0.58 -12.82 1.20
CA TRP A 131 -0.55 -13.70 1.36
C TRP A 131 -1.78 -13.18 0.62
N GLN A 132 -2.49 -14.08 -0.05
CA GLN A 132 -3.82 -13.85 -0.58
C GLN A 132 -4.79 -14.85 0.03
N LYS A 133 -5.42 -14.46 1.13
CA LYS A 133 -6.18 -15.37 2.01
C LYS A 133 -5.27 -16.52 2.52
N ASP A 134 -5.67 -17.76 2.27
CA ASP A 134 -4.93 -18.96 2.70
C ASP A 134 -3.76 -19.35 1.78
N TYR A 135 -3.48 -18.56 0.74
CA TYR A 135 -2.48 -18.86 -0.29
C TYR A 135 -1.32 -17.88 -0.25
N TYR A 136 -0.12 -18.36 -0.42
CA TYR A 136 1.08 -17.52 -0.46
C TYR A 136 1.62 -17.38 -1.88
N LEU A 137 1.86 -16.14 -2.29
CA LEU A 137 2.51 -15.82 -3.56
C LEU A 137 4.01 -15.60 -3.30
N LYS A 138 4.86 -16.41 -3.95
CA LYS A 138 6.32 -16.33 -3.82
C LYS A 138 6.90 -15.07 -4.45
N ALA A 139 8.18 -14.84 -4.29
CA ALA A 139 8.86 -13.66 -4.85
C ALA A 139 8.76 -13.56 -6.38
N ASP A 140 8.61 -14.70 -7.06
CA ASP A 140 8.38 -14.79 -8.50
C ASP A 140 6.89 -14.66 -8.88
N GLY A 141 6.02 -14.47 -7.91
CA GLY A 141 4.56 -14.34 -8.08
C GLY A 141 3.79 -15.65 -8.16
N LYS A 142 4.47 -16.79 -8.19
CA LYS A 142 3.79 -18.10 -8.23
C LYS A 142 3.19 -18.43 -6.87
N MET A 143 2.00 -19.02 -6.88
CA MET A 143 1.41 -19.60 -5.68
C MET A 143 2.29 -20.77 -5.19
N ALA A 144 2.64 -20.74 -3.92
CA ALA A 144 3.35 -21.84 -3.27
C ALA A 144 2.42 -23.05 -3.09
N ASN A 145 2.95 -24.25 -3.28
CA ASN A 145 2.23 -25.50 -3.01
C ASN A 145 3.22 -26.65 -2.71
N SER A 146 2.87 -27.57 -1.85
CA SER A 146 3.69 -28.70 -1.42
C SER A 146 5.11 -28.28 -1.00
N GLU A 147 5.22 -27.14 -0.33
CA GLU A 147 6.52 -26.57 0.06
C GLU A 147 6.43 -25.77 1.36
N TRP A 148 7.57 -25.65 2.02
CA TRP A 148 7.73 -24.77 3.17
C TRP A 148 8.00 -23.32 2.69
N VAL A 149 7.32 -22.37 3.32
CA VAL A 149 7.50 -20.95 3.06
C VAL A 149 7.77 -20.20 4.35
N GLN A 150 8.83 -19.40 4.36
CA GLN A 150 9.05 -18.44 5.42
C GLN A 150 8.35 -17.13 5.03
N SER A 151 7.29 -16.81 5.74
CA SER A 151 6.64 -15.50 5.62
C SER A 151 7.45 -14.46 6.36
N THR A 152 8.08 -13.56 5.63
CA THR A 152 8.78 -12.42 6.22
C THR A 152 7.81 -11.47 6.91
N PHE A 153 6.56 -11.42 6.44
CA PHE A 153 5.48 -10.65 7.03
C PHE A 153 5.13 -11.14 8.44
N GLU A 154 4.98 -12.47 8.61
CA GLU A 154 4.59 -13.09 9.88
C GLU A 154 5.79 -13.51 10.72
N ASN A 155 7.00 -13.41 10.16
CA ASN A 155 8.25 -13.95 10.73
C ASN A 155 8.08 -15.40 11.20
N ALA A 156 7.43 -16.23 10.39
CA ALA A 156 7.07 -17.59 10.70
C ALA A 156 7.16 -18.51 9.48
N TRP A 157 7.36 -19.79 9.73
CA TRP A 157 7.30 -20.84 8.71
C TRP A 157 5.88 -21.38 8.58
N TYR A 158 5.48 -21.64 7.35
CA TYR A 158 4.22 -22.27 6.96
C TYR A 158 4.49 -23.40 5.99
N TYR A 159 3.67 -24.41 6.01
CA TYR A 159 3.66 -25.44 4.98
C TYR A 159 2.43 -25.26 4.08
N LEU A 160 2.66 -25.11 2.78
CA LEU A 160 1.59 -25.01 1.79
C LEU A 160 1.33 -26.41 1.26
N LYS A 161 0.08 -26.87 1.36
CA LYS A 161 -0.37 -28.18 0.88
C LYS A 161 -0.44 -28.21 -0.67
N ALA A 162 -0.72 -29.37 -1.23
CA ALA A 162 -0.78 -29.55 -2.69
C ALA A 162 -1.83 -28.65 -3.36
N ASP A 163 -2.89 -28.28 -2.65
CA ASP A 163 -3.92 -27.36 -3.12
C ASP A 163 -3.55 -25.88 -2.96
N GLY A 164 -2.35 -25.61 -2.42
CA GLY A 164 -1.83 -24.28 -2.15
C GLY A 164 -2.27 -23.66 -0.82
N SER A 165 -3.23 -24.26 -0.11
CA SER A 165 -3.62 -23.78 1.23
C SER A 165 -2.57 -24.15 2.28
N TYR A 166 -2.41 -23.32 3.31
CA TYR A 166 -1.46 -23.68 4.38
C TYR A 166 -2.05 -24.73 5.34
N ALA A 167 -1.16 -25.60 5.85
CA ALA A 167 -1.47 -26.64 6.83
C ALA A 167 -1.83 -26.05 8.21
N ARG A 168 -2.76 -26.66 8.95
CA ARG A 168 -3.25 -26.21 10.26
C ARG A 168 -3.56 -27.39 11.17
N ASN A 169 -3.14 -27.31 12.44
CA ASN A 169 -3.37 -28.34 13.45
C ASN A 169 -2.95 -29.74 12.98
N GLU A 170 -1.86 -29.82 12.24
CA GLU A 170 -1.38 -31.06 11.65
C GLU A 170 0.14 -31.12 11.61
N TRP A 171 0.66 -32.33 11.49
CA TRP A 171 2.08 -32.60 11.35
C TRP A 171 2.48 -32.66 9.89
N GLU A 172 3.61 -32.03 9.58
CA GLU A 172 4.32 -32.24 8.33
C GLU A 172 5.73 -32.75 8.65
N GLY A 173 5.92 -34.06 8.51
CA GLY A 173 7.14 -34.72 8.95
C GLY A 173 7.34 -34.57 10.45
N SER A 174 8.46 -33.95 10.84
CA SER A 174 8.81 -33.69 12.25
C SER A 174 8.32 -32.34 12.79
N TYR A 175 7.53 -31.61 12.03
CA TYR A 175 7.11 -30.25 12.35
C TYR A 175 5.59 -30.18 12.55
N TYR A 176 5.16 -29.38 13.52
CA TYR A 176 3.74 -29.18 13.80
C TYR A 176 3.28 -27.80 13.34
N LEU A 177 2.20 -27.76 12.55
CA LEU A 177 1.55 -26.53 12.13
C LEU A 177 0.38 -26.23 13.06
N LYS A 178 0.45 -25.07 13.76
CA LYS A 178 -0.57 -24.65 14.72
C LYS A 178 -1.89 -24.27 14.02
N SER A 179 -2.93 -23.97 14.78
CA SER A 179 -4.25 -23.58 14.26
C SER A 179 -4.20 -22.34 13.36
N ASN A 180 -3.20 -21.47 13.56
CA ASN A 180 -2.95 -20.29 12.73
C ASN A 180 -2.00 -20.58 11.54
N GLY A 181 -1.66 -21.84 11.31
CA GLY A 181 -0.76 -22.28 10.24
C GLY A 181 0.73 -22.11 10.50
N LYS A 182 1.13 -21.41 11.57
CA LYS A 182 2.54 -21.21 11.90
C LYS A 182 3.17 -22.50 12.42
N MET A 183 4.38 -22.79 11.96
CA MET A 183 5.18 -23.85 12.52
C MET A 183 5.46 -23.58 13.99
N ALA A 184 5.20 -24.55 14.84
CA ALA A 184 5.55 -24.49 16.25
C ALA A 184 7.07 -24.58 16.44
N ASN A 185 7.62 -23.79 17.35
CA ASN A 185 9.03 -23.86 17.73
C ASN A 185 9.25 -23.39 19.17
N SER A 186 10.17 -24.01 19.87
CA SER A 186 10.50 -23.72 21.27
C SER A 186 9.27 -23.69 22.19
N GLU A 187 8.34 -24.61 21.97
CA GLU A 187 7.08 -24.66 22.72
C GLU A 187 6.52 -26.05 22.85
N TRP A 188 5.71 -26.25 23.90
CA TRP A 188 4.95 -27.46 24.11
C TRP A 188 3.64 -27.42 23.36
N ILE A 189 3.29 -28.52 22.66
CA ILE A 189 2.03 -28.68 21.94
C ILE A 189 1.30 -29.91 22.43
N PHE A 190 0.03 -29.78 22.76
CA PHE A 190 -0.85 -30.92 22.98
C PHE A 190 -1.54 -31.29 21.65
N ASP A 191 -1.20 -32.48 21.16
CA ASP A 191 -1.83 -32.99 19.94
C ASP A 191 -3.12 -33.74 20.30
N GLN A 192 -4.25 -33.25 19.80
CA GLN A 192 -5.56 -33.82 20.04
C GLN A 192 -5.74 -35.20 19.40
N THR A 193 -5.06 -35.47 18.28
CA THR A 193 -5.14 -36.74 17.56
C THR A 193 -4.42 -37.85 18.32
N TYR A 194 -3.23 -37.54 18.81
CA TYR A 194 -2.41 -38.49 19.54
C TYR A 194 -2.63 -38.47 21.07
N GLN A 195 -3.46 -37.51 21.54
CA GLN A 195 -3.74 -37.31 22.98
C GLN A 195 -2.44 -37.27 23.82
N ALA A 196 -1.42 -36.52 23.34
CA ALA A 196 -0.10 -36.46 23.93
C ALA A 196 0.54 -35.08 23.77
N TRP A 197 1.41 -34.75 24.71
CA TRP A 197 2.24 -33.57 24.62
C TRP A 197 3.52 -33.87 23.85
N TYR A 198 3.93 -32.87 23.05
CA TYR A 198 5.19 -32.85 22.29
C TYR A 198 5.87 -31.52 22.52
N TYR A 199 7.20 -31.53 22.54
CA TYR A 199 7.97 -30.29 22.54
C TYR A 199 8.61 -30.06 21.19
N LEU A 200 8.36 -28.88 20.60
CA LEU A 200 8.98 -28.47 19.37
C LEU A 200 10.22 -27.65 19.70
N LYS A 201 11.39 -28.08 19.21
CA LYS A 201 12.67 -27.40 19.41
C LYS A 201 12.76 -26.08 18.68
N GLY A 202 13.78 -25.26 18.93
CA GLY A 202 13.96 -23.96 18.26
C GLY A 202 14.07 -24.02 16.73
N ASN A 203 14.43 -25.19 16.19
CA ASN A 203 14.43 -25.46 14.75
C ASN A 203 13.06 -25.96 14.23
N GLY A 204 12.06 -26.06 15.09
CA GLY A 204 10.72 -26.54 14.79
C GLY A 204 10.51 -28.05 14.83
N ALA A 205 11.58 -28.86 14.87
CA ALA A 205 11.44 -30.32 14.97
C ALA A 205 11.02 -30.76 16.37
N TYR A 206 10.15 -31.76 16.46
CA TYR A 206 9.81 -32.32 17.77
C TYR A 206 11.02 -32.96 18.45
N ALA A 207 11.06 -32.82 19.77
CA ALA A 207 12.06 -33.47 20.62
C ALA A 207 11.71 -34.94 20.84
N HIS A 208 12.70 -35.81 20.88
CA HIS A 208 12.55 -37.24 21.19
C HIS A 208 13.83 -37.80 21.82
N ASP A 209 13.68 -38.87 22.60
CA ASP A 209 14.78 -39.55 23.32
C ASP A 209 15.63 -38.59 24.17
N GLU A 210 15.01 -37.53 24.69
CA GLU A 210 15.68 -36.51 25.48
C GLU A 210 14.78 -35.97 26.60
N GLU A 211 15.39 -35.31 27.58
CA GLU A 211 14.68 -34.63 28.66
C GLU A 211 14.64 -33.11 28.41
N ILE A 212 13.47 -32.52 28.54
CA ILE A 212 13.26 -31.08 28.42
C ILE A 212 12.38 -30.62 29.57
N ASP A 213 12.82 -29.59 30.29
CA ASP A 213 12.13 -29.02 31.45
C ASP A 213 11.69 -30.03 32.52
N GLY A 214 12.43 -31.13 32.66
CA GLY A 214 12.13 -32.22 33.59
C GLY A 214 11.11 -33.24 33.08
N TYR A 215 10.75 -33.19 31.80
CA TYR A 215 9.90 -34.17 31.13
C TYR A 215 10.70 -34.99 30.13
N TYR A 216 10.52 -36.30 30.15
CA TYR A 216 11.14 -37.20 29.18
C TYR A 216 10.28 -37.37 27.95
N LEU A 217 10.84 -37.07 26.79
CA LEU A 217 10.22 -37.31 25.49
C LEU A 217 10.66 -38.69 25.00
N GLU A 218 9.69 -39.57 24.71
CA GLU A 218 9.95 -40.91 24.19
C GLU A 218 10.48 -40.85 22.74
N SER A 219 10.93 -41.99 22.19
CA SER A 219 11.42 -42.06 20.80
C SER A 219 10.41 -41.60 19.74
N ASN A 220 9.11 -41.69 20.06
CA ASN A 220 8.03 -41.18 19.23
C ASN A 220 7.67 -39.72 19.51
N GLY A 221 8.43 -39.04 20.36
CA GLY A 221 8.25 -37.65 20.77
C GLY A 221 7.18 -37.41 21.82
N LYS A 222 6.44 -38.43 22.26
CA LYS A 222 5.41 -38.28 23.29
C LYS A 222 6.05 -38.04 24.67
N MET A 223 5.51 -37.07 25.38
CA MET A 223 5.88 -36.83 26.76
C MET A 223 5.41 -37.99 27.64
N ARG A 224 6.32 -38.52 28.42
CA ARG A 224 6.00 -39.47 29.46
C ARG A 224 5.59 -38.72 30.73
N GLU A 225 4.39 -38.95 31.18
CA GLU A 225 3.88 -38.29 32.40
C GLU A 225 4.56 -38.84 33.68
N SER A 226 5.06 -37.88 34.48
CA SER A 226 5.29 -38.06 35.92
C SER A 226 4.37 -37.10 36.69
N GLU A 227 4.15 -37.31 37.96
CA GLU A 227 3.31 -36.43 38.80
C GLU A 227 3.83 -34.97 38.79
N GLU A 228 5.16 -34.80 38.75
CA GLU A 228 5.80 -33.49 38.60
C GLU A 228 5.54 -32.86 37.21
N ALA A 229 5.52 -33.68 36.16
CA ALA A 229 5.18 -33.27 34.81
C ALA A 229 3.72 -32.77 34.68
N HIS A 230 2.79 -33.42 35.38
CA HIS A 230 1.40 -33.02 35.43
C HIS A 230 1.22 -31.62 36.04
N LEU A 231 1.87 -31.35 37.16
CA LEU A 231 1.81 -30.06 37.84
C LEU A 231 2.45 -28.91 37.02
N ARG A 232 3.58 -29.17 36.34
CA ARG A 232 4.20 -28.20 35.43
C ARG A 232 3.28 -27.89 34.24
N ARG A 233 2.65 -28.91 33.66
CA ARG A 233 1.68 -28.75 32.58
C ARG A 233 0.49 -27.90 32.99
N GLU A 234 -0.07 -28.10 34.18
CA GLU A 234 -1.17 -27.25 34.67
C GLU A 234 -0.73 -25.81 34.86
N LEU A 235 0.49 -25.58 35.35
CA LEU A 235 1.06 -24.25 35.50
C LEU A 235 1.25 -23.57 34.12
N ASP A 236 1.88 -24.30 33.18
CA ASP A 236 2.11 -23.80 31.82
C ASP A 236 0.80 -23.52 31.09
N ASN A 237 -0.22 -24.39 31.24
CA ASN A 237 -1.55 -24.17 30.71
C ASN A 237 -2.20 -22.92 31.31
N SER A 238 -2.03 -22.69 32.62
CA SER A 238 -2.52 -21.50 33.30
C SER A 238 -1.85 -20.23 32.75
N VAL A 239 -0.51 -20.25 32.63
CA VAL A 239 0.26 -19.12 32.07
C VAL A 239 -0.10 -18.87 30.61
N GLN A 240 -0.21 -19.92 29.79
CA GLN A 240 -0.63 -19.79 28.40
C GLN A 240 -2.08 -19.30 28.27
N SER A 241 -2.96 -19.77 29.14
CA SER A 241 -4.35 -19.30 29.18
C SER A 241 -4.43 -17.81 29.53
N GLN A 242 -3.66 -17.35 30.53
CA GLN A 242 -3.59 -15.93 30.88
C GLN A 242 -2.98 -15.10 29.74
N ARG A 243 -1.92 -15.61 29.09
CA ARG A 243 -1.30 -14.96 27.93
C ARG A 243 -2.27 -14.86 26.75
N LYS A 244 -2.98 -15.96 26.45
CA LYS A 244 -4.05 -15.98 25.43
C LYS A 244 -5.14 -14.96 25.73
N GLN A 245 -5.59 -14.87 26.99
CA GLN A 245 -6.63 -13.93 27.38
C GLN A 245 -6.17 -12.47 27.24
N TYR A 246 -4.91 -12.19 27.58
CA TYR A 246 -4.32 -10.88 27.39
C TYR A 246 -4.20 -10.54 25.89
N GLU A 247 -3.69 -11.48 25.09
CA GLU A 247 -3.55 -11.34 23.65
C GLU A 247 -4.90 -11.14 22.95
N LYS A 248 -5.91 -11.92 23.36
CA LYS A 248 -7.31 -11.77 22.90
C LYS A 248 -7.83 -10.35 23.14
N LYS A 249 -7.66 -9.85 24.37
CA LYS A 249 -8.13 -8.51 24.75
C LYS A 249 -7.42 -7.39 23.97
N ALA A 250 -6.12 -7.58 23.67
CA ALA A 250 -5.34 -6.66 22.87
C ALA A 250 -5.81 -6.64 21.41
N LEU A 251 -6.07 -7.81 20.83
CA LEU A 251 -6.60 -7.97 19.47
C LEU A 251 -8.00 -7.36 19.33
N GLU A 252 -8.90 -7.61 20.28
CA GLU A 252 -10.24 -7.03 20.29
C GLU A 252 -10.18 -5.49 20.29
N LYS A 253 -9.33 -4.89 21.13
CA LYS A 253 -9.12 -3.44 21.15
C LYS A 253 -8.56 -2.91 19.83
N ALA A 254 -7.60 -3.61 19.23
CA ALA A 254 -7.00 -3.22 17.97
C ALA A 254 -8.01 -3.26 16.82
N ILE A 255 -8.79 -4.32 16.73
CA ILE A 255 -9.85 -4.47 15.74
C ILE A 255 -10.87 -3.35 15.90
N GLN A 256 -11.35 -3.12 17.13
CA GLN A 256 -12.30 -2.06 17.41
C GLN A 256 -11.79 -0.69 17.00
N TRP A 257 -10.51 -0.40 17.24
CA TRP A 257 -9.94 0.88 16.82
C TRP A 257 -9.82 0.99 15.29
N LEU A 258 -9.41 -0.07 14.60
CA LEU A 258 -9.33 -0.09 13.14
C LEU A 258 -10.70 0.05 12.47
N GLU A 259 -11.76 -0.50 13.07
CA GLU A 259 -13.13 -0.42 12.58
C GLU A 259 -13.82 0.91 12.94
N SER A 260 -13.28 1.66 13.91
CA SER A 260 -13.85 2.94 14.32
C SER A 260 -13.45 4.07 13.37
N GLU A 261 -14.35 5.03 13.15
CA GLU A 261 -13.97 6.31 12.58
C GLU A 261 -13.02 7.03 13.54
N ASP A 262 -11.91 7.51 13.00
CA ASP A 262 -10.94 8.27 13.76
C ASP A 262 -10.90 9.72 13.29
N SER A 263 -10.91 10.64 14.24
CA SER A 263 -10.93 12.07 13.98
C SER A 263 -10.20 12.81 15.09
N ILE A 264 -9.79 14.03 14.81
CA ILE A 264 -9.26 14.97 15.79
C ILE A 264 -10.27 16.08 15.95
N THR A 265 -10.64 16.36 17.21
CA THR A 265 -11.57 17.42 17.57
C THR A 265 -10.80 18.66 18.01
N ILE A 266 -11.18 19.81 17.49
CA ILE A 266 -10.75 21.12 17.94
C ILE A 266 -12.00 21.93 18.38
N ASN A 267 -11.79 23.06 19.04
CA ASN A 267 -12.88 24.00 19.33
C ASN A 267 -12.72 25.30 18.54
N ASP A 268 -13.78 26.08 18.49
CA ASP A 268 -13.83 27.33 17.72
C ASP A 268 -12.81 28.36 18.21
N ASP A 269 -12.51 28.41 19.51
CA ASP A 269 -11.51 29.35 20.05
C ASP A 269 -10.09 28.97 19.62
N PHE A 270 -9.75 27.68 19.67
CA PHE A 270 -8.47 27.20 19.13
C PHE A 270 -8.35 27.49 17.63
N ALA A 271 -9.38 27.17 16.85
CA ALA A 271 -9.40 27.42 15.40
C ALA A 271 -9.19 28.91 15.08
N LYS A 272 -9.90 29.80 15.77
CA LYS A 272 -9.78 31.25 15.61
C LYS A 272 -8.38 31.76 15.99
N ARG A 273 -7.84 31.30 17.11
CA ARG A 273 -6.50 31.70 17.59
C ARG A 273 -5.39 31.18 16.71
N LEU A 274 -5.53 29.94 16.21
CA LEU A 274 -4.58 29.35 15.27
C LEU A 274 -4.55 30.13 13.96
N TYR A 275 -5.73 30.52 13.43
CA TYR A 275 -5.84 31.36 12.24
C TYR A 275 -5.13 32.72 12.42
N GLN A 276 -5.21 33.31 13.62
CA GLN A 276 -4.60 34.59 13.94
C GLN A 276 -3.14 34.50 14.39
N TYR A 277 -2.57 33.31 14.57
CA TYR A 277 -1.21 33.10 15.01
C TYR A 277 -0.23 33.73 14.01
N GLY A 278 0.70 34.56 14.51
CA GLY A 278 1.69 35.28 13.70
C GLY A 278 1.17 36.55 12.98
N SER A 279 -0.15 36.79 12.92
CA SER A 279 -0.75 37.94 12.22
C SER A 279 -1.05 39.13 13.15
N THR A 280 -0.84 38.98 14.45
CA THR A 280 -1.20 39.97 15.48
C THR A 280 0.00 40.83 15.92
N GLU A 281 -0.26 42.08 16.36
CA GLU A 281 0.71 42.95 17.00
C GLU A 281 1.41 42.24 18.17
N GLN A 282 2.69 42.57 18.45
CA GLN A 282 3.57 41.83 19.35
C GLN A 282 2.96 41.54 20.75
N GLY A 283 2.21 42.49 21.35
CA GLY A 283 1.56 42.30 22.67
C GLY A 283 0.40 41.30 22.61
N LYS A 284 -0.42 41.39 21.57
CA LYS A 284 -1.55 40.46 21.32
C LYS A 284 -1.06 39.07 20.90
N HIS A 285 0.09 39.00 20.27
CA HIS A 285 0.72 37.73 19.88
C HIS A 285 1.03 36.87 21.12
N GLN A 286 1.66 37.45 22.17
CA GLN A 286 2.00 36.70 23.38
C GLN A 286 0.76 36.23 24.16
N GLU A 287 -0.30 37.06 24.20
CA GLU A 287 -1.58 36.67 24.79
C GLU A 287 -2.24 35.50 24.00
N ASN A 288 -2.18 35.57 22.69
CA ASN A 288 -2.70 34.52 21.81
C ASN A 288 -1.97 33.19 22.00
N ILE A 289 -0.62 33.21 22.08
CA ILE A 289 0.21 32.04 22.39
C ILE A 289 -0.16 31.44 23.74
N SER A 290 -0.30 32.27 24.78
CA SER A 290 -0.65 31.81 26.13
C SER A 290 -2.02 31.10 26.14
N ALA A 291 -3.00 31.66 25.44
CA ALA A 291 -4.32 31.04 25.30
C ALA A 291 -4.27 29.75 24.48
N LEU A 292 -3.54 29.71 23.35
CA LEU A 292 -3.32 28.50 22.54
C LEU A 292 -2.67 27.39 23.38
N ASN A 293 -1.71 27.71 24.25
CA ASN A 293 -1.04 26.73 25.10
C ASN A 293 -1.99 26.08 26.11
N ILE A 294 -2.95 26.83 26.64
CA ILE A 294 -3.98 26.27 27.52
C ILE A 294 -4.92 25.37 26.76
N LEU A 295 -5.44 25.86 25.63
CA LEU A 295 -6.35 25.09 24.76
C LEU A 295 -5.71 23.82 24.22
N SER A 296 -4.42 23.88 23.85
CA SER A 296 -3.67 22.74 23.36
C SER A 296 -3.59 21.61 24.39
N LYS A 297 -3.35 21.93 25.66
CA LYS A 297 -3.32 20.92 26.74
C LYS A 297 -4.68 20.24 26.93
N GLU A 298 -5.75 21.01 26.88
CA GLU A 298 -7.11 20.49 26.99
C GLU A 298 -7.49 19.63 25.80
N LEU A 299 -7.20 20.12 24.59
CA LEU A 299 -7.51 19.41 23.35
C LEU A 299 -6.64 18.16 23.17
N LEU A 300 -5.36 18.19 23.55
CA LEU A 300 -4.51 17.01 23.56
C LEU A 300 -5.11 15.92 24.44
N LYS A 301 -5.51 16.26 25.67
CA LYS A 301 -6.15 15.32 26.59
C LYS A 301 -7.49 14.79 26.04
N ALA A 302 -8.31 15.66 25.45
CA ALA A 302 -9.59 15.28 24.85
C ALA A 302 -9.44 14.35 23.63
N ASN A 303 -8.33 14.46 22.91
CA ASN A 303 -8.02 13.64 21.73
C ASN A 303 -7.20 12.39 22.06
N GLN A 304 -6.74 12.19 23.30
CA GLN A 304 -6.05 10.95 23.68
C GLN A 304 -7.00 9.76 23.56
N LYS A 305 -6.51 8.70 22.93
CA LYS A 305 -7.22 7.42 22.82
C LYS A 305 -6.38 6.32 23.47
N GLU A 306 -6.99 5.44 24.24
CA GLU A 306 -6.36 4.18 24.64
C GLU A 306 -6.31 3.24 23.42
N ILE A 307 -5.31 3.41 22.62
CA ILE A 307 -4.99 2.49 21.54
C ILE A 307 -4.20 1.36 22.17
N GLY A 308 -4.79 0.19 22.39
CA GLY A 308 -4.11 -0.94 23.04
C GLY A 308 -2.80 -1.27 22.35
N ALA A 309 -1.81 -1.78 23.08
CA ALA A 309 -0.57 -2.30 22.49
C ALA A 309 -0.81 -3.72 22.00
N ILE A 310 -0.65 -3.97 20.71
CA ILE A 310 -0.60 -5.34 20.16
C ILE A 310 0.80 -5.90 20.40
N SER A 311 0.88 -7.19 20.77
CA SER A 311 2.17 -7.87 20.86
C SER A 311 2.94 -7.72 19.55
N ASN A 312 4.20 -7.31 19.64
CA ASN A 312 5.12 -7.06 18.53
C ASN A 312 5.33 -8.26 17.57
N THR A 313 4.74 -9.40 17.85
CA THR A 313 4.88 -10.65 17.08
C THR A 313 3.67 -10.95 16.19
N LEU A 314 2.57 -10.20 16.32
CA LEU A 314 1.30 -10.51 15.65
C LEU A 314 1.18 -9.99 14.23
N LEU A 315 1.83 -8.89 13.92
CA LEU A 315 1.80 -8.28 12.60
C LEU A 315 3.21 -8.14 12.00
N ALA A 316 3.29 -8.22 10.69
CA ALA A 316 4.56 -7.99 10.00
C ALA A 316 5.07 -6.58 10.18
N LYS A 317 6.37 -6.47 10.31
CA LYS A 317 7.08 -5.20 10.42
C LYS A 317 7.67 -4.82 9.08
N TYR A 318 7.57 -3.56 8.76
CA TYR A 318 8.05 -3.00 7.50
C TYR A 318 9.10 -1.93 7.74
N ASN A 319 9.98 -1.77 6.79
CA ASN A 319 10.83 -0.59 6.64
C ASN A 319 10.48 0.11 5.32
N LEU A 320 11.08 1.27 5.08
CA LEU A 320 10.81 2.07 3.88
C LEU A 320 10.97 1.30 2.56
N ARG A 321 11.85 0.28 2.52
CA ARG A 321 12.11 -0.53 1.30
C ARG A 321 11.12 -1.66 1.10
N THR A 322 10.58 -2.20 2.20
CA THR A 322 9.71 -3.40 2.18
C THR A 322 8.22 -3.06 2.33
N MET A 323 7.89 -1.80 2.62
CA MET A 323 6.51 -1.36 2.78
C MET A 323 5.76 -1.45 1.44
N PRO A 324 4.67 -2.23 1.36
CA PRO A 324 3.86 -2.34 0.15
C PRO A 324 3.23 -0.99 -0.25
N GLU A 325 2.99 -0.80 -1.55
CA GLU A 325 2.45 0.47 -2.06
C GLU A 325 1.05 0.77 -1.53
N ASP A 326 0.17 -0.24 -1.50
CA ASP A 326 -1.18 -0.11 -0.93
C ASP A 326 -1.17 0.24 0.56
N MET A 327 -0.14 -0.17 1.30
CA MET A 327 0.07 0.22 2.69
C MET A 327 0.46 1.71 2.81
N LYS A 328 1.39 2.19 1.98
CA LYS A 328 1.81 3.60 1.97
C LYS A 328 0.63 4.52 1.62
N GLN A 329 -0.14 4.14 0.60
CA GLN A 329 -1.36 4.82 0.20
C GLN A 329 -2.38 4.84 1.34
N SER A 330 -2.62 3.69 2.00
CA SER A 330 -3.54 3.57 3.13
C SER A 330 -3.14 4.46 4.31
N LEU A 331 -1.86 4.49 4.67
CA LEU A 331 -1.34 5.33 5.75
C LEU A 331 -1.43 6.83 5.40
N SER A 332 -1.16 7.21 4.16
CA SER A 332 -1.32 8.59 3.70
C SER A 332 -2.79 9.02 3.71
N LEU A 333 -3.72 8.15 3.28
CA LEU A 333 -5.16 8.40 3.34
C LEU A 333 -5.66 8.50 4.79
N TYR A 334 -5.13 7.67 5.70
CA TYR A 334 -5.45 7.75 7.12
C TYR A 334 -4.99 9.08 7.73
N ALA A 335 -3.72 9.46 7.53
CA ALA A 335 -3.20 10.74 8.02
C ALA A 335 -4.00 11.92 7.43
N ALA A 336 -4.30 11.88 6.14
CA ALA A 336 -5.15 12.87 5.48
C ALA A 336 -6.56 12.95 6.11
N SER A 337 -7.15 11.81 6.50
CA SER A 337 -8.48 11.81 7.15
C SER A 337 -8.47 12.53 8.49
N LEU A 338 -7.40 12.37 9.28
CA LEU A 338 -7.24 13.09 10.56
C LEU A 338 -7.05 14.60 10.32
N ILE A 339 -6.22 14.98 9.36
CA ILE A 339 -6.04 16.39 8.97
C ILE A 339 -7.35 16.98 8.47
N ASN A 340 -8.08 16.24 7.64
CA ASN A 340 -9.35 16.69 7.07
C ASN A 340 -10.43 16.84 8.14
N SER A 341 -10.40 16.06 9.23
CA SER A 341 -11.32 16.26 10.36
C SER A 341 -11.11 17.62 11.06
N VAL A 342 -9.86 18.09 11.14
CA VAL A 342 -9.52 19.44 11.65
C VAL A 342 -9.93 20.52 10.63
N ARG A 343 -9.57 20.33 9.36
CA ARG A 343 -9.88 21.28 8.28
C ARG A 343 -11.38 21.49 8.11
N GLN A 344 -12.18 20.42 8.22
CA GLN A 344 -13.64 20.50 8.18
C GLN A 344 -14.20 21.40 9.30
N GLN A 345 -13.69 21.27 10.53
CA GLN A 345 -14.09 22.11 11.65
C GLN A 345 -13.69 23.59 11.44
N MET A 346 -12.58 23.82 10.71
CA MET A 346 -12.14 25.15 10.30
C MET A 346 -12.83 25.65 9.01
N LYS A 347 -13.75 24.89 8.42
CA LYS A 347 -14.45 25.19 7.15
C LYS A 347 -13.51 25.35 5.95
N LEU A 348 -12.44 24.55 5.92
CA LEU A 348 -11.44 24.53 4.84
C LEU A 348 -11.63 23.33 3.93
N SER A 349 -11.16 23.44 2.68
CA SER A 349 -11.17 22.33 1.73
C SER A 349 -10.27 21.19 2.21
N PRO A 350 -10.67 19.93 2.01
CA PRO A 350 -9.86 18.79 2.40
C PRO A 350 -8.55 18.72 1.60
N VAL A 351 -7.49 18.19 2.21
CA VAL A 351 -6.30 17.78 1.48
C VAL A 351 -6.59 16.49 0.70
N LYS A 352 -5.96 16.34 -0.46
CA LYS A 352 -6.12 15.21 -1.38
C LYS A 352 -4.86 14.34 -1.41
N VAL A 353 -5.02 13.04 -1.46
CA VAL A 353 -3.91 12.09 -1.61
C VAL A 353 -3.89 11.58 -3.04
N THR A 354 -2.71 11.63 -3.68
CA THR A 354 -2.49 11.11 -5.04
C THR A 354 -1.28 10.18 -5.06
N ASP A 355 -1.20 9.27 -6.03
CA ASP A 355 -0.04 8.39 -6.20
C ASP A 355 1.26 9.17 -6.34
N THR A 356 1.20 10.31 -7.00
CA THR A 356 2.37 11.19 -7.16
C THR A 356 2.83 11.73 -5.80
N MET A 357 1.91 12.18 -4.95
CA MET A 357 2.28 12.67 -3.61
C MET A 357 2.86 11.58 -2.73
N VAL A 358 2.30 10.36 -2.76
CA VAL A 358 2.86 9.20 -2.03
C VAL A 358 4.29 8.92 -2.50
N THR A 359 4.52 8.94 -3.82
CA THR A 359 5.85 8.76 -4.42
C THR A 359 6.83 9.87 -4.01
N ILE A 360 6.39 11.13 -4.02
CA ILE A 360 7.21 12.29 -3.60
C ILE A 360 7.61 12.12 -2.13
N ALA A 361 6.67 11.87 -1.25
CA ALA A 361 6.92 11.72 0.18
C ALA A 361 7.88 10.55 0.47
N GLU A 362 7.74 9.42 -0.22
CA GLU A 362 8.66 8.29 -0.13
C GLU A 362 10.08 8.67 -0.61
N LYS A 363 10.19 9.37 -1.73
CA LYS A 363 11.50 9.82 -2.25
C LYS A 363 12.19 10.78 -1.30
N ILE A 364 11.46 11.72 -0.70
CA ILE A 364 11.99 12.63 0.31
C ILE A 364 12.52 11.83 1.50
N ALA A 365 11.75 10.91 2.06
CA ALA A 365 12.22 10.06 3.17
C ALA A 365 13.47 9.24 2.81
N LYS A 366 13.60 8.79 1.56
CA LYS A 366 14.81 8.09 1.06
C LYS A 366 16.03 9.02 0.95
N GLU A 367 15.84 10.25 0.48
CA GLU A 367 16.93 11.24 0.39
C GLU A 367 17.45 11.60 1.79
N TYR A 368 16.59 11.76 2.80
CA TYR A 368 17.00 11.96 4.19
C TYR A 368 17.90 10.84 4.70
N ILE A 369 17.54 9.59 4.41
CA ILE A 369 18.36 8.43 4.76
C ILE A 369 19.69 8.43 3.99
N HIS A 370 19.64 8.77 2.70
CA HIS A 370 20.84 8.84 1.84
C HIS A 370 21.83 9.90 2.33
N ASP A 371 21.33 11.07 2.70
CA ASP A 371 22.15 12.19 3.17
C ASP A 371 22.59 12.06 4.64
N GLY A 372 22.11 11.02 5.34
CA GLY A 372 22.39 10.78 6.77
C GLY A 372 21.92 11.92 7.66
N ARG A 373 20.84 12.60 7.27
CA ARG A 373 20.23 13.70 7.98
C ARG A 373 18.93 13.26 8.62
N PHE A 374 18.84 13.37 9.93
CA PHE A 374 17.65 12.96 10.68
C PHE A 374 17.12 14.14 11.49
N ILE A 375 15.81 14.24 11.61
CA ILE A 375 15.16 15.29 12.42
C ILE A 375 15.61 15.21 13.88
N ALA A 376 15.85 14.00 14.40
CA ALA A 376 16.35 13.77 15.76
C ALA A 376 17.74 14.39 16.03
N ASP A 377 18.54 14.65 14.99
CA ASP A 377 19.89 15.22 15.12
C ASP A 377 19.87 16.75 15.37
N GLY A 378 18.69 17.36 15.43
CA GLY A 378 18.53 18.81 15.62
C GLY A 378 18.99 19.66 14.42
N LYS A 379 19.26 19.04 13.27
CA LYS A 379 19.69 19.73 12.05
C LYS A 379 18.54 20.35 11.25
N GLY A 380 17.30 20.17 11.73
CA GLY A 380 16.10 20.65 11.06
C GLY A 380 15.82 19.93 9.72
N HIS A 381 15.00 20.58 8.89
CA HIS A 381 14.60 20.04 7.59
C HIS A 381 15.78 19.96 6.60
N ASP A 382 15.78 18.93 5.75
CA ASP A 382 16.67 18.85 4.60
C ASP A 382 16.03 19.54 3.38
N ALA A 383 16.10 20.86 3.37
CA ALA A 383 15.51 21.66 2.31
C ALA A 383 16.05 21.30 0.92
N TYR A 384 17.33 20.91 0.83
CA TYR A 384 17.93 20.48 -0.44
C TYR A 384 17.31 19.17 -0.95
N ALA A 385 17.21 18.18 -0.08
CA ALA A 385 16.59 16.89 -0.43
C ALA A 385 15.12 17.06 -0.86
N ILE A 386 14.36 17.86 -0.10
CA ILE A 386 12.96 18.15 -0.38
C ILE A 386 12.83 18.83 -1.76
N ASN A 387 13.52 19.94 -1.97
CA ASN A 387 13.43 20.73 -3.19
C ASN A 387 13.89 19.93 -4.41
N LYS A 388 15.00 19.18 -4.31
CA LYS A 388 15.49 18.26 -5.36
C LYS A 388 14.43 17.26 -5.83
N VAL A 389 13.63 16.74 -4.90
CA VAL A 389 12.58 15.75 -5.24
C VAL A 389 11.38 16.45 -5.87
N VAL A 390 10.86 17.52 -5.27
CA VAL A 390 9.61 18.14 -5.71
C VAL A 390 9.76 18.83 -7.07
N GLU A 391 10.93 19.39 -7.38
CA GLU A 391 11.24 20.00 -8.69
C GLU A 391 11.12 19.01 -9.84
N GLN A 392 11.43 17.73 -9.63
CA GLN A 392 11.25 16.69 -10.66
C GLN A 392 9.80 16.61 -11.14
N TYR A 393 8.84 16.97 -10.28
CA TYR A 393 7.41 16.94 -10.56
C TYR A 393 6.82 18.31 -10.94
N GLY A 394 7.68 19.29 -11.22
CA GLY A 394 7.27 20.64 -11.63
C GLY A 394 6.67 21.46 -10.49
N ILE A 395 7.05 21.17 -9.25
CA ILE A 395 6.63 21.95 -8.08
C ILE A 395 7.64 23.05 -7.85
N LEU A 396 7.15 24.30 -7.74
CA LEU A 396 7.95 25.48 -7.49
C LEU A 396 8.64 25.40 -6.11
N THR A 397 9.93 25.68 -6.08
CA THR A 397 10.74 25.68 -4.86
C THR A 397 11.29 27.05 -4.53
N SER A 398 11.89 27.18 -3.34
CA SER A 398 12.68 28.34 -2.99
C SER A 398 13.92 28.45 -3.88
N GLN A 399 14.32 29.67 -4.24
CA GLN A 399 15.58 29.91 -4.97
C GLN A 399 16.82 29.60 -4.12
N ASP A 400 16.67 29.62 -2.79
CA ASP A 400 17.75 29.27 -1.86
C ASP A 400 17.71 27.75 -1.61
N GLN A 401 18.53 27.04 -2.38
CA GLN A 401 18.65 25.56 -2.31
C GLN A 401 19.91 25.09 -1.60
N SER A 402 20.54 25.96 -0.77
CA SER A 402 21.73 25.57 -0.01
C SER A 402 21.41 24.44 0.98
N LYS A 403 22.35 23.47 1.14
CA LYS A 403 22.18 22.35 2.07
C LYS A 403 22.08 22.80 3.55
N GLU A 404 22.64 23.91 3.90
CA GLU A 404 22.72 24.37 5.30
C GLU A 404 21.63 25.39 5.65
N ASN A 405 21.22 26.25 4.71
CA ASN A 405 20.29 27.35 4.94
C ASN A 405 19.13 27.41 3.95
N GLY A 406 18.95 26.36 3.14
CA GLY A 406 17.88 26.28 2.16
C GLY A 406 16.50 26.35 2.80
N LYS A 407 15.54 26.96 2.08
CA LYS A 407 14.15 27.05 2.51
C LYS A 407 13.30 26.01 1.80
N GLN A 408 12.38 25.44 2.52
CA GLN A 408 11.33 24.57 1.99
C GLN A 408 9.96 25.02 2.51
N TYR A 409 8.90 24.71 1.79
CA TYR A 409 7.52 25.15 2.11
C TYR A 409 6.55 23.99 2.23
N PHE A 410 7.03 22.73 2.16
CA PHE A 410 6.18 21.59 1.87
C PHE A 410 6.13 20.56 3.00
N GLU A 411 7.03 20.61 3.95
CA GLU A 411 7.22 19.55 4.93
C GLU A 411 6.95 19.98 6.37
N ASN A 412 6.16 19.18 7.07
CA ASN A 412 6.21 19.05 8.52
C ASN A 412 6.88 17.72 8.85
N ALA A 413 7.84 17.70 9.76
CA ALA A 413 8.59 16.49 10.06
C ALA A 413 8.64 16.20 11.56
N ILE A 414 8.70 14.92 11.91
CA ILE A 414 8.80 14.41 13.27
C ILE A 414 9.92 13.39 13.38
N SER A 415 10.60 13.38 14.53
CA SER A 415 11.73 12.50 14.82
C SER A 415 11.37 11.03 15.10
N THR A 416 10.08 10.66 15.00
CA THR A 416 9.63 9.29 15.21
C THR A 416 10.21 8.37 14.14
N ASP A 417 10.91 7.31 14.57
CA ASP A 417 11.38 6.26 13.67
C ASP A 417 10.23 5.28 13.36
N PHE A 418 9.87 5.19 12.07
CA PHE A 418 8.81 4.32 11.56
C PHE A 418 9.34 2.99 10.99
N GLN A 419 10.64 2.72 11.10
CA GLN A 419 11.23 1.50 10.57
C GLN A 419 10.97 0.30 11.49
N ASN A 420 10.84 -0.88 10.89
CA ASN A 420 10.62 -2.16 11.59
C ASN A 420 9.37 -2.19 12.47
N LYS A 421 8.32 -1.50 12.01
CA LYS A 421 7.02 -1.42 12.68
C LYS A 421 5.91 -1.99 11.80
N ASP A 422 4.88 -2.50 12.44
CA ASP A 422 3.67 -2.97 11.78
C ASP A 422 2.70 -1.83 11.46
N TYR A 423 1.72 -2.14 10.62
CA TYR A 423 0.70 -1.16 10.19
C TYR A 423 -0.03 -0.49 11.35
N PHE A 424 -0.41 -1.26 12.38
CA PHE A 424 -1.17 -0.75 13.51
C PHE A 424 -0.34 0.23 14.33
N THR A 425 0.92 -0.12 14.61
CA THR A 425 1.86 0.74 15.33
C THR A 425 2.12 2.03 14.54
N ILE A 426 2.38 1.92 13.23
CA ILE A 426 2.61 3.09 12.37
C ILE A 426 1.39 3.99 12.35
N ARG A 427 0.18 3.44 12.23
CA ARG A 427 -1.07 4.21 12.26
C ARG A 427 -1.25 4.97 13.57
N ALA A 428 -0.94 4.32 14.71
CA ALA A 428 -1.00 4.95 16.03
C ALA A 428 -0.01 6.11 16.16
N GLU A 429 1.22 5.91 15.71
CA GLU A 429 2.27 6.94 15.74
C GLU A 429 2.00 8.10 14.78
N LEU A 430 1.40 7.86 13.63
CA LEU A 430 0.93 8.93 12.73
C LEU A 430 -0.13 9.81 13.42
N ARG A 431 -1.03 9.18 14.18
CA ARG A 431 -2.00 9.93 14.95
C ARG A 431 -1.34 10.80 16.02
N GLU A 432 -0.42 10.24 16.80
CA GLU A 432 0.34 10.98 17.80
C GLU A 432 1.17 12.12 17.17
N ALA A 433 1.80 11.87 16.02
CA ALA A 433 2.53 12.90 15.29
C ALA A 433 1.64 14.10 14.94
N ILE A 434 0.44 13.85 14.41
CA ILE A 434 -0.49 14.93 14.07
C ILE A 434 -0.98 15.66 15.33
N LEU A 435 -1.22 14.94 16.44
CA LEU A 435 -1.56 15.58 17.72
C LEU A 435 -0.41 16.45 18.25
N ILE A 436 0.84 15.99 18.10
CA ILE A 436 2.02 16.79 18.47
C ILE A 436 2.11 18.04 17.58
N PHE A 437 1.94 17.93 16.27
CA PHE A 437 1.95 19.11 15.40
C PHE A 437 0.86 20.12 15.77
N LEU A 438 -0.31 19.67 16.14
CA LEU A 438 -1.43 20.55 16.49
C LEU A 438 -1.31 21.15 17.90
N PHE A 439 -0.82 20.37 18.88
CA PHE A 439 -1.01 20.68 20.30
C PHE A 439 0.29 20.64 21.14
N ASN A 440 1.49 20.77 20.53
CA ASN A 440 2.77 20.72 21.27
C ASN A 440 2.93 21.84 22.31
N GLY A 441 2.23 22.96 22.14
CA GLY A 441 2.25 24.07 23.09
C GLY A 441 3.54 24.91 23.10
N MET A 442 4.44 24.70 22.14
CA MET A 442 5.70 25.45 22.02
C MET A 442 5.70 26.39 20.82
N GLU A 443 5.27 25.90 19.68
CA GLU A 443 5.15 26.65 18.42
C GLU A 443 3.92 26.16 17.67
N TYR A 444 3.31 27.01 16.85
CA TYR A 444 2.08 26.68 16.13
C TYR A 444 2.24 26.75 14.62
N ASP A 445 3.47 26.89 14.10
CA ASP A 445 3.74 26.90 12.67
C ASP A 445 3.38 25.55 12.03
N HIS A 446 3.71 24.43 12.70
CA HIS A 446 3.29 23.10 12.30
C HIS A 446 1.77 22.92 12.36
N ALA A 447 1.14 23.45 13.42
CA ALA A 447 -0.31 23.41 13.56
C ALA A 447 -1.01 24.19 12.43
N GLN A 448 -0.51 25.39 12.09
CA GLN A 448 -1.00 26.17 10.97
C GLN A 448 -0.81 25.46 9.64
N SER A 449 0.36 24.92 9.39
CA SER A 449 0.69 24.18 8.17
C SER A 449 -0.26 22.99 7.98
N ILE A 450 -0.40 22.14 9.00
CA ILE A 450 -1.29 20.97 8.98
C ILE A 450 -2.76 21.39 8.79
N ALA A 451 -3.19 22.41 9.50
CA ALA A 451 -4.56 22.92 9.40
C ALA A 451 -4.85 23.63 8.05
N GLY A 452 -3.81 24.05 7.32
CA GLY A 452 -3.97 24.78 6.05
C GLY A 452 -4.27 26.25 6.22
N VAL A 453 -3.67 26.89 7.23
CA VAL A 453 -3.73 28.32 7.47
C VAL A 453 -2.32 28.88 7.66
N ASN A 454 -2.11 30.15 7.38
CA ASN A 454 -0.84 30.82 7.63
C ASN A 454 -1.04 32.34 7.72
N PHE A 455 -0.69 32.96 8.85
CA PHE A 455 -0.75 34.40 9.07
C PHE A 455 -2.07 35.06 8.62
N GLY A 456 -3.20 34.45 8.93
CA GLY A 456 -4.52 34.94 8.55
C GLY A 456 -4.98 34.57 7.12
N ASN A 457 -4.17 33.81 6.38
CA ASN A 457 -4.56 33.26 5.08
C ASN A 457 -4.97 31.79 5.20
N THR A 458 -5.71 31.30 4.19
CA THR A 458 -6.13 29.89 4.08
C THR A 458 -5.55 29.26 2.82
N TYR A 459 -5.09 28.03 2.94
CA TYR A 459 -4.66 27.22 1.81
C TYR A 459 -5.77 26.32 1.33
N GLN A 460 -6.07 26.42 0.05
CA GLN A 460 -7.09 25.62 -0.62
C GLN A 460 -6.43 24.67 -1.62
N ASN A 461 -7.12 23.58 -1.97
CA ASN A 461 -6.65 22.65 -3.00
C ASN A 461 -5.22 22.13 -2.76
N GLN A 462 -4.98 21.61 -1.58
CA GLN A 462 -3.68 21.03 -1.24
C GLN A 462 -3.66 19.51 -1.47
N TYR A 463 -2.51 19.02 -1.93
CA TYR A 463 -2.18 17.61 -2.03
C TYR A 463 -1.29 17.20 -0.87
N PHE A 464 -1.47 15.98 -0.38
CA PHE A 464 -0.83 15.50 0.84
C PHE A 464 -0.38 14.05 0.72
N ALA A 465 0.73 13.69 1.36
CA ALA A 465 1.12 12.32 1.67
C ALA A 465 2.13 12.27 2.82
N VAL A 466 2.36 11.07 3.35
CA VAL A 466 3.39 10.80 4.37
C VAL A 466 4.51 9.93 3.82
N GLY A 467 5.76 10.32 4.07
CA GLY A 467 6.96 9.53 3.87
C GLY A 467 7.47 9.00 5.20
N LEU A 468 7.62 7.68 5.34
CA LEU A 468 7.87 7.02 6.62
C LEU A 468 9.21 6.29 6.59
N GLY A 469 10.19 6.82 7.30
CA GLY A 469 11.55 6.27 7.39
C GLY A 469 12.07 6.34 8.83
N ALA A 470 13.34 6.72 8.99
CA ALA A 470 13.93 7.04 10.29
C ALA A 470 13.35 8.32 10.92
N SER A 471 12.56 9.03 10.15
CA SER A 471 11.73 10.17 10.55
C SER A 471 10.39 10.08 9.82
N GLY A 472 9.37 10.79 10.29
CA GLY A 472 8.10 10.94 9.58
C GLY A 472 8.04 12.28 8.85
N HIS A 473 7.73 12.25 7.56
CA HIS A 473 7.69 13.40 6.65
C HIS A 473 6.27 13.61 6.14
N PHE A 474 5.63 14.67 6.55
CA PHE A 474 4.25 15.04 6.19
C PHE A 474 4.32 16.12 5.11
N ILE A 475 4.16 15.73 3.86
CA ILE A 475 4.36 16.60 2.71
C ILE A 475 3.02 17.16 2.26
N GLN A 476 2.93 18.50 2.20
CA GLN A 476 1.76 19.24 1.75
C GLN A 476 2.14 20.18 0.62
N VAL A 477 1.44 20.13 -0.51
CA VAL A 477 1.68 20.97 -1.68
C VAL A 477 0.38 21.62 -2.11
N GLU A 478 0.36 22.94 -2.21
CA GLU A 478 -0.78 23.67 -2.77
C GLU A 478 -0.75 23.61 -4.30
N ASP A 479 -1.93 23.52 -4.91
CA ASP A 479 -2.10 23.42 -6.37
C ASP A 479 -1.43 24.56 -7.14
N SER A 480 -1.38 25.75 -6.54
CA SER A 480 -0.71 26.93 -7.09
C SER A 480 0.80 26.80 -7.28
N TYR A 481 1.43 25.89 -6.55
CA TYR A 481 2.87 25.61 -6.67
C TYR A 481 3.19 24.58 -7.74
N ILE A 482 2.19 23.94 -8.36
CA ILE A 482 2.40 22.90 -9.37
C ILE A 482 2.42 23.54 -10.76
N GLU A 483 3.62 23.71 -11.31
CA GLU A 483 3.80 24.16 -12.69
C GLU A 483 3.50 23.02 -13.70
N LYS A 484 3.31 23.42 -14.96
CA LYS A 484 2.86 22.46 -15.99
C LYS A 484 3.94 21.51 -16.54
N GLN A 485 5.22 21.68 -16.21
CA GLN A 485 6.31 20.90 -16.81
C GLN A 485 7.44 20.59 -15.82
N GLY A 486 7.30 19.49 -15.08
CA GLY A 486 8.42 18.79 -14.44
C GLY A 486 9.02 17.72 -15.36
N SER A 487 10.19 17.18 -15.04
CA SER A 487 10.77 16.03 -15.74
C SER A 487 9.93 14.75 -15.55
N LEU A 488 9.11 14.71 -14.50
CA LEU A 488 8.13 13.66 -14.20
C LEU A 488 6.72 14.26 -14.14
N PRO A 489 5.70 13.53 -14.57
CA PRO A 489 4.33 14.02 -14.55
C PRO A 489 3.78 14.08 -13.11
N PHE A 490 3.09 15.16 -12.77
CA PHE A 490 2.29 15.25 -11.55
C PHE A 490 0.85 14.86 -11.84
N SER A 491 0.41 13.72 -11.31
CA SER A 491 -0.99 13.31 -11.40
C SER A 491 -1.80 13.95 -10.27
N LYS A 492 -2.86 14.68 -10.63
CA LYS A 492 -3.84 15.23 -9.70
C LYS A 492 -5.00 14.28 -9.40
N VAL A 493 -4.94 13.06 -9.92
CA VAL A 493 -5.97 12.04 -9.69
C VAL A 493 -5.90 11.56 -8.25
N GLU A 494 -6.97 11.76 -7.51
CA GLU A 494 -7.08 11.39 -6.11
C GLU A 494 -7.19 9.88 -5.95
N ILE A 495 -6.43 9.31 -5.00
CA ILE A 495 -6.55 7.91 -4.63
C ILE A 495 -7.90 7.70 -3.94
N SER A 496 -8.63 6.69 -4.38
CA SER A 496 -9.91 6.33 -3.76
C SER A 496 -9.72 5.92 -2.30
N GLN A 497 -10.60 6.39 -1.42
CA GLN A 497 -10.68 5.92 -0.02
C GLN A 497 -10.86 4.40 0.10
N LYS A 498 -11.34 3.77 -0.96
CA LYS A 498 -11.45 2.31 -1.04
C LYS A 498 -10.09 1.62 -0.86
N VAL A 499 -8.98 2.20 -1.31
CA VAL A 499 -7.63 1.63 -1.11
C VAL A 499 -7.31 1.49 0.38
N ARG A 500 -7.61 2.52 1.18
CA ARG A 500 -7.47 2.49 2.63
C ARG A 500 -8.38 1.43 3.24
N THR A 501 -9.66 1.46 2.89
CA THR A 501 -10.65 0.52 3.42
C THR A 501 -10.28 -0.92 3.10
N ASP A 502 -9.87 -1.20 1.86
CA ASP A 502 -9.46 -2.54 1.43
C ASP A 502 -8.20 -3.01 2.16
N TYR A 503 -7.23 -2.12 2.41
CA TYR A 503 -6.03 -2.46 3.17
C TYR A 503 -6.34 -2.72 4.65
N GLU A 504 -7.08 -1.82 5.28
CA GLU A 504 -7.51 -1.97 6.68
C GLU A 504 -8.33 -3.24 6.88
N GLN A 505 -9.22 -3.59 5.95
CA GLN A 505 -9.98 -4.84 5.99
C GLN A 505 -9.08 -6.08 5.92
N LYS A 506 -8.01 -6.06 5.13
CA LYS A 506 -7.03 -7.15 5.12
C LYS A 506 -6.35 -7.30 6.49
N VAL A 507 -5.96 -6.18 7.12
CA VAL A 507 -5.36 -6.18 8.46
C VAL A 507 -6.37 -6.67 9.51
N ILE A 508 -7.59 -6.12 9.50
CA ILE A 508 -8.68 -6.52 10.39
C ILE A 508 -8.99 -8.01 10.25
N GLN A 509 -9.10 -8.50 9.02
CA GLN A 509 -9.37 -9.91 8.76
C GLN A 509 -8.29 -10.81 9.37
N ARG A 510 -7.02 -10.46 9.22
CA ARG A 510 -5.91 -11.20 9.84
C ARG A 510 -5.96 -11.17 11.36
N LEU A 511 -6.27 -10.01 11.95
CA LEU A 511 -6.44 -9.92 13.41
C LEU A 511 -7.61 -10.76 13.90
N LYS A 512 -8.72 -10.80 13.15
CA LYS A 512 -9.88 -11.67 13.45
C LYS A 512 -9.56 -13.16 13.33
N GLU A 513 -8.78 -13.54 12.32
CA GLU A 513 -8.31 -14.93 12.17
C GLU A 513 -7.41 -15.33 13.35
N GLN A 514 -6.51 -14.46 13.76
CA GLN A 514 -5.70 -14.68 14.95
C GLN A 514 -6.55 -14.72 16.22
N LEU A 515 -7.51 -13.81 16.36
CA LEU A 515 -8.44 -13.82 17.48
C LEU A 515 -9.25 -15.13 17.53
N ALA A 516 -9.71 -15.63 16.39
CA ALA A 516 -10.39 -16.92 16.30
C ALA A 516 -9.48 -18.09 16.66
N SER A 517 -8.19 -18.01 16.32
CA SER A 517 -7.20 -19.05 16.70
C SER A 517 -6.90 -19.09 18.21
N LEU A 518 -7.27 -18.05 18.93
CA LEU A 518 -7.13 -17.97 20.38
C LEU A 518 -8.41 -18.45 21.13
N GLN A 519 -9.46 -18.76 20.42
CA GLN A 519 -10.66 -19.36 21.00
C GLN A 519 -10.50 -20.86 21.19
#